data_27783d6688db9d5730ad57dd869c818a
#
_entry.id   27783d6688db9d5730ad57dd869c818a
#
_cell.length_a   1.000
_cell.length_b   1.000
_cell.length_c   1.000
_cell.angle_alpha   90.00
_cell.angle_beta   90.00
_cell.angle_gamma   90.00
#
_symmetry.space_group_name_H-M   'P 1'
#
loop_
_entity.id
_entity.type
_entity.pdbx_description
1 polymer ?
#
loop_
_entity_poly.entity_id
_entity_poly.type
_entity_poly.pdbx_seq_one_letter_code
_entity_poly.pdbx_strand_id
1 'polypeptide(L)'
;MIEIKVPASTANLGPGFDTLGAALNLYNSFFLEESGDSLIITGCPKDFSDENNLVIKAMKYTANKYHRLLPAGIRLHIDSQVPLSRGLGSSSTCIVAGVFAAAELLKLPLTKEDILIIASEIEGHPDNVAPAILGGIVTATYKDSNIYYDNIPLSKDIKFIALIPEFELSTALSRSVLPHTVERSDGIFNINRVSLLITALVTGKLENLPVACEDRLHQPYRAKLIPDYEPVVKKCWEYNASAVFLSGAGPTILVLVPQENNDFIKSINSYLLTLNNKWQSRELYIDFQGTQINRK
;
A
#
# COMPACT_ATOMS: atom_id res chain seq x y z
N MET A 1 9.84 9.37 23.98
CA MET A 1 8.77 8.96 23.06
C MET A 1 9.35 8.83 21.66
N ILE A 2 8.98 7.78 20.90
CA ILE A 2 9.40 7.55 19.52
C ILE A 2 8.15 7.76 18.66
N GLU A 3 8.27 8.57 17.61
CA GLU A 3 7.23 8.74 16.59
C GLU A 3 7.70 8.08 15.29
N ILE A 4 6.91 7.16 14.76
CA ILE A 4 7.16 6.47 13.49
C ILE A 4 6.03 6.85 12.56
N LYS A 5 6.34 7.58 11.48
CA LYS A 5 5.39 8.01 10.47
C LYS A 5 5.58 7.17 9.21
N VAL A 6 4.55 6.41 8.84
CA VAL A 6 4.60 5.47 7.72
C VAL A 6 3.59 5.90 6.64
N PRO A 7 4.02 6.06 5.39
CA PRO A 7 3.13 6.40 4.29
C PRO A 7 2.23 5.21 3.92
N ALA A 8 1.04 5.50 3.43
CA ALA A 8 0.19 4.56 2.71
C ALA A 8 0.93 4.00 1.50
N SER A 9 0.52 2.85 1.04
CA SER A 9 1.04 2.26 -0.18
C SER A 9 -0.07 1.74 -1.08
N THR A 10 0.19 1.73 -2.37
CA THR A 10 -0.60 1.03 -3.38
C THR A 10 0.26 -0.04 -4.01
N ALA A 11 -0.23 -1.25 -4.07
CA ALA A 11 0.47 -2.38 -4.66
C ALA A 11 -0.07 -2.71 -6.06
N ASN A 12 0.67 -3.50 -6.79
CA ASN A 12 0.38 -4.04 -8.12
C ASN A 12 0.48 -3.03 -9.27
N LEU A 13 0.03 -1.80 -9.12
CA LEU A 13 0.02 -0.76 -10.16
C LEU A 13 -0.50 -1.27 -11.53
N GLY A 14 -1.67 -1.92 -11.52
CA GLY A 14 -2.19 -2.62 -12.69
C GLY A 14 -1.55 -4.00 -12.87
N PRO A 15 -0.71 -4.23 -13.90
CA PRO A 15 -0.21 -5.56 -14.25
C PRO A 15 0.96 -6.08 -13.39
N GLY A 16 1.51 -5.26 -12.48
CA GLY A 16 2.68 -5.62 -11.66
C GLY A 16 2.32 -6.38 -10.39
N PHE A 17 1.46 -7.40 -10.51
CA PHE A 17 0.97 -8.21 -9.41
C PHE A 17 2.09 -8.78 -8.53
N ASP A 18 2.00 -8.55 -7.20
CA ASP A 18 2.97 -8.94 -6.17
C ASP A 18 4.43 -8.49 -6.46
N THR A 19 4.61 -7.45 -7.30
CA THR A 19 5.93 -6.97 -7.76
C THR A 19 6.11 -5.47 -7.61
N LEU A 20 5.10 -4.68 -8.02
CA LEU A 20 5.19 -3.22 -8.05
C LEU A 20 4.39 -2.61 -6.92
N GLY A 21 4.95 -1.55 -6.32
CA GLY A 21 4.24 -0.74 -5.35
C GLY A 21 4.67 0.72 -5.37
N ALA A 22 3.84 1.58 -4.80
CA ALA A 22 4.16 3.00 -4.66
C ALA A 22 3.73 3.53 -3.30
N ALA A 23 4.55 4.39 -2.71
CA ALA A 23 4.21 5.12 -1.50
C ALA A 23 3.38 6.36 -1.83
N LEU A 24 2.38 6.64 -1.01
CA LEU A 24 1.44 7.76 -1.19
C LEU A 24 1.48 8.70 0.02
N ASN A 25 1.31 10.00 -0.19
CA ASN A 25 1.36 11.04 0.84
C ASN A 25 0.15 11.06 1.79
N LEU A 26 -0.27 9.89 2.24
CA LEU A 26 -1.27 9.68 3.28
C LEU A 26 -0.61 8.81 4.36
N TYR A 27 -0.74 9.15 5.65
CA TYR A 27 0.12 8.55 6.65
C TYR A 27 -0.64 7.98 7.83
N ASN A 28 -0.06 6.92 8.42
CA ASN A 28 -0.32 6.56 9.81
C ASN A 28 0.89 6.98 10.65
N SER A 29 0.64 7.55 11.83
CA SER A 29 1.67 7.89 12.80
C SER A 29 1.51 7.04 14.05
N PHE A 30 2.61 6.46 14.51
CA PHE A 30 2.67 5.55 15.64
C PHE A 30 3.59 6.18 16.70
N PHE A 31 3.06 6.41 17.89
CA PHE A 31 3.78 6.99 19.02
C PHE A 31 4.00 5.93 20.07
N LEU A 32 5.26 5.64 20.37
CA LEU A 32 5.65 4.57 21.30
C LEU A 32 6.55 5.08 22.42
N GLU A 33 6.31 4.54 23.59
CA GLU A 33 7.19 4.70 24.76
C GLU A 33 7.10 3.47 25.66
N GLU A 34 8.16 3.24 26.45
CA GLU A 34 8.13 2.27 27.54
C GLU A 34 7.18 2.76 28.64
N SER A 35 6.39 1.87 29.22
CA SER A 35 5.33 2.23 30.17
C SER A 35 5.12 1.17 31.24
N GLY A 36 5.95 1.20 32.30
CA GLY A 36 5.80 0.28 33.43
C GLY A 36 5.71 -1.18 33.00
N ASP A 37 4.66 -1.89 33.47
CA ASP A 37 4.49 -3.33 33.24
C ASP A 37 3.23 -3.68 32.43
N SER A 38 2.62 -2.71 31.74
CA SER A 38 1.36 -2.93 31.04
C SER A 38 1.43 -2.50 29.58
N LEU A 39 0.71 -3.24 28.71
CA LEU A 39 0.45 -2.88 27.33
C LEU A 39 -0.78 -1.95 27.27
N ILE A 40 -0.58 -0.74 26.76
CA ILE A 40 -1.64 0.26 26.58
C ILE A 40 -1.66 0.68 25.11
N ILE A 41 -2.75 0.38 24.40
CA ILE A 41 -2.93 0.75 22.98
C ILE A 41 -4.14 1.67 22.86
N THR A 42 -3.96 2.79 22.16
CA THR A 42 -5.00 3.81 21.92
C THR A 42 -4.99 4.27 20.47
N GLY A 43 -6.07 4.91 20.01
CA GLY A 43 -6.17 5.45 18.64
C GLY A 43 -6.52 4.41 17.58
N CYS A 44 -6.96 3.20 17.99
CA CYS A 44 -7.43 2.15 17.09
C CYS A 44 -8.79 1.58 17.59
N PRO A 45 -9.54 0.86 16.74
CA PRO A 45 -10.72 0.14 17.18
C PRO A 45 -10.42 -0.84 18.34
N LYS A 46 -11.41 -1.03 19.24
CA LYS A 46 -11.22 -1.83 20.46
C LYS A 46 -10.71 -3.24 20.20
N ASP A 47 -11.14 -3.85 19.10
CA ASP A 47 -10.73 -5.21 18.70
C ASP A 47 -9.25 -5.32 18.32
N PHE A 48 -8.57 -4.17 18.13
CA PHE A 48 -7.13 -4.09 17.85
C PHE A 48 -6.33 -3.46 19.00
N SER A 49 -6.90 -3.35 20.21
CA SER A 49 -6.25 -2.72 21.37
C SER A 49 -5.60 -3.71 22.34
N ASP A 50 -5.22 -4.89 21.86
CA ASP A 50 -4.58 -5.95 22.62
C ASP A 50 -3.29 -6.47 21.97
N GLU A 51 -2.77 -7.58 22.47
CA GLU A 51 -1.54 -8.23 21.95
C GLU A 51 -1.66 -8.72 20.50
N ASN A 52 -2.89 -8.80 19.97
CA ASN A 52 -3.15 -9.17 18.58
C ASN A 52 -2.96 -8.01 17.60
N ASN A 53 -2.75 -6.80 18.09
CA ASN A 53 -2.42 -5.66 17.25
C ASN A 53 -1.21 -5.95 16.36
N LEU A 54 -1.29 -5.60 15.07
CA LEU A 54 -0.25 -5.93 14.09
C LEU A 54 1.09 -5.26 14.40
N VAL A 55 1.09 -4.05 14.99
CA VAL A 55 2.32 -3.38 15.44
C VAL A 55 3.01 -4.24 16.49
N ILE A 56 2.25 -4.69 17.50
CA ILE A 56 2.78 -5.53 18.58
C ILE A 56 3.26 -6.89 18.06
N LYS A 57 2.50 -7.50 17.15
CA LYS A 57 2.94 -8.77 16.52
C LYS A 57 4.24 -8.60 15.74
N ALA A 58 4.40 -7.54 14.98
CA ALA A 58 5.62 -7.25 14.24
C ALA A 58 6.79 -6.94 15.17
N MET A 59 6.55 -6.22 16.27
CA MET A 59 7.56 -6.00 17.31
C MET A 59 8.03 -7.32 17.94
N LYS A 60 7.08 -8.19 18.32
CA LYS A 60 7.39 -9.51 18.91
C LYS A 60 8.17 -10.39 17.92
N TYR A 61 7.77 -10.41 16.65
CA TYR A 61 8.46 -11.15 15.59
C TYR A 61 9.92 -10.68 15.47
N THR A 62 10.13 -9.36 15.38
CA THR A 62 11.46 -8.76 15.28
C THR A 62 12.33 -9.07 16.50
N ALA A 63 11.79 -8.89 17.72
CA ALA A 63 12.49 -9.19 18.96
C ALA A 63 12.93 -10.66 19.02
N ASN A 64 12.04 -11.60 18.68
CA ASN A 64 12.32 -13.03 18.67
C ASN A 64 13.41 -13.38 17.64
N LYS A 65 13.39 -12.79 16.45
CA LYS A 65 14.41 -13.01 15.39
C LYS A 65 15.81 -12.66 15.87
N TYR A 66 15.94 -11.67 16.77
CA TYR A 66 17.22 -11.24 17.36
C TYR A 66 17.46 -11.74 18.79
N HIS A 67 16.66 -12.70 19.25
CA HIS A 67 16.76 -13.27 20.61
C HIS A 67 16.76 -12.20 21.72
N ARG A 68 15.92 -11.19 21.58
CA ARG A 68 15.73 -10.08 22.52
C ARG A 68 14.34 -10.11 23.11
N LEU A 69 14.19 -9.52 24.28
CA LEU A 69 12.90 -9.34 24.94
C LEU A 69 12.46 -7.88 24.80
N LEU A 70 11.21 -7.67 24.46
CA LEU A 70 10.59 -6.36 24.49
C LEU A 70 10.45 -5.89 25.95
N PRO A 71 10.38 -4.55 26.20
CA PRO A 71 10.00 -4.02 27.50
C PRO A 71 8.70 -4.65 28.03
N ALA A 72 8.60 -4.82 29.34
CA ALA A 72 7.43 -5.43 29.99
C ALA A 72 6.14 -4.63 29.71
N GLY A 73 6.24 -3.31 29.67
CA GLY A 73 5.13 -2.44 29.32
C GLY A 73 5.45 -1.52 28.16
N ILE A 74 4.46 -1.34 27.27
CA ILE A 74 4.55 -0.48 26.08
C ILE A 74 3.27 0.35 26.00
N ARG A 75 3.41 1.66 25.83
CA ARG A 75 2.32 2.52 25.41
C ARG A 75 2.45 2.80 23.92
N LEU A 76 1.40 2.47 23.17
CA LEU A 76 1.27 2.72 21.73
C LEU A 76 0.04 3.59 21.49
N HIS A 77 0.22 4.73 20.84
CA HIS A 77 -0.88 5.52 20.28
C HIS A 77 -0.79 5.53 18.77
N ILE A 78 -1.91 5.28 18.09
CA ILE A 78 -2.01 5.22 16.61
C ILE A 78 -2.88 6.38 16.13
N ASP A 79 -2.29 7.29 15.36
CA ASP A 79 -3.04 8.29 14.58
C ASP A 79 -3.15 7.76 13.14
N SER A 80 -4.34 7.26 12.80
CA SER A 80 -4.57 6.55 11.54
C SER A 80 -5.36 7.41 10.55
N GLN A 81 -4.71 7.80 9.45
CA GLN A 81 -5.36 8.45 8.31
C GLN A 81 -5.56 7.48 7.14
N VAL A 82 -4.83 6.35 7.12
CA VAL A 82 -4.94 5.32 6.10
C VAL A 82 -6.13 4.42 6.43
N PRO A 83 -7.17 4.37 5.58
CA PRO A 83 -8.37 3.60 5.89
C PRO A 83 -8.09 2.10 5.93
N LEU A 84 -8.68 1.43 6.92
CA LEU A 84 -8.52 -0.02 7.14
C LEU A 84 -9.20 -0.82 6.02
N SER A 85 -8.57 -1.91 5.58
CA SER A 85 -9.14 -2.87 4.61
C SER A 85 -9.66 -2.22 3.32
N ARG A 86 -8.95 -1.19 2.83
CA ARG A 86 -9.33 -0.43 1.61
C ARG A 86 -8.29 -0.53 0.50
N GLY A 87 -7.27 -1.40 0.60
CA GLY A 87 -6.25 -1.56 -0.43
C GLY A 87 -5.20 -0.44 -0.48
N LEU A 88 -5.05 0.35 0.61
CA LEU A 88 -4.08 1.43 0.73
C LEU A 88 -2.94 1.11 1.72
N GLY A 89 -2.65 -0.16 1.94
CA GLY A 89 -1.50 -0.61 2.73
C GLY A 89 -1.60 -0.35 4.23
N SER A 90 -2.80 -0.21 4.82
CA SER A 90 -2.95 0.04 6.25
C SER A 90 -2.32 -1.06 7.13
N SER A 91 -2.44 -2.34 6.74
CA SER A 91 -1.76 -3.47 7.41
C SER A 91 -0.24 -3.30 7.35
N SER A 92 0.29 -3.01 6.17
CA SER A 92 1.72 -2.83 5.94
C SER A 92 2.28 -1.65 6.74
N THR A 93 1.50 -0.55 6.94
CA THR A 93 1.94 0.54 7.82
C THR A 93 2.13 0.07 9.26
N CYS A 94 1.26 -0.80 9.77
CA CYS A 94 1.38 -1.37 11.11
C CYS A 94 2.59 -2.30 11.23
N ILE A 95 2.81 -3.17 10.24
CA ILE A 95 3.96 -4.08 10.21
C ILE A 95 5.27 -3.30 10.19
N VAL A 96 5.39 -2.35 9.26
CA VAL A 96 6.57 -1.50 9.12
C VAL A 96 6.83 -0.73 10.43
N ALA A 97 5.81 -0.10 11.00
CA ALA A 97 5.94 0.60 12.28
C ALA A 97 6.41 -0.33 13.40
N GLY A 98 5.88 -1.55 13.48
CA GLY A 98 6.27 -2.53 14.49
C GLY A 98 7.71 -2.98 14.37
N VAL A 99 8.21 -3.21 13.15
CA VAL A 99 9.62 -3.58 12.92
C VAL A 99 10.55 -2.43 13.34
N PHE A 100 10.26 -1.19 12.90
CA PHE A 100 11.03 -0.02 13.32
C PHE A 100 10.96 0.21 14.83
N ALA A 101 9.77 0.06 15.44
CA ALA A 101 9.59 0.22 16.88
C ALA A 101 10.46 -0.76 17.69
N ALA A 102 10.49 -2.03 17.27
CA ALA A 102 11.34 -3.02 17.92
C ALA A 102 12.82 -2.69 17.75
N ALA A 103 13.25 -2.29 16.55
CA ALA A 103 14.63 -1.89 16.30
C ALA A 103 15.04 -0.72 17.19
N GLU A 104 14.20 0.29 17.34
CA GLU A 104 14.45 1.47 18.16
C GLU A 104 14.49 1.15 19.67
N LEU A 105 13.45 0.47 20.20
CA LEU A 105 13.36 0.14 21.62
C LEU A 105 14.47 -0.81 22.08
N LEU A 106 14.84 -1.77 21.24
CA LEU A 106 15.88 -2.75 21.54
C LEU A 106 17.29 -2.29 21.12
N LYS A 107 17.39 -1.10 20.52
CA LYS A 107 18.65 -0.53 19.99
C LYS A 107 19.36 -1.52 19.06
N LEU A 108 18.61 -2.16 18.16
CA LEU A 108 19.16 -3.06 17.17
C LEU A 108 19.77 -2.24 16.03
N PRO A 109 21.00 -2.51 15.59
CA PRO A 109 21.66 -1.76 14.52
C PRO A 109 21.16 -2.22 13.11
N LEU A 110 19.85 -2.17 12.88
CA LEU A 110 19.24 -2.60 11.63
C LEU A 110 19.32 -1.52 10.57
N THR A 111 19.69 -1.93 9.38
CA THR A 111 19.60 -1.10 8.17
C THR A 111 18.15 -1.07 7.64
N LYS A 112 17.84 -0.15 6.72
CA LYS A 112 16.54 -0.16 6.04
C LYS A 112 16.30 -1.47 5.27
N GLU A 113 17.35 -2.10 4.75
CA GLU A 113 17.29 -3.39 4.06
C GLU A 113 16.93 -4.52 5.02
N ASP A 114 17.54 -4.58 6.21
CA ASP A 114 17.19 -5.55 7.27
C ASP A 114 15.70 -5.42 7.65
N ILE A 115 15.24 -4.17 7.83
CA ILE A 115 13.84 -3.89 8.17
C ILE A 115 12.90 -4.33 7.02
N LEU A 116 13.29 -4.09 5.78
CA LEU A 116 12.52 -4.49 4.61
C LEU A 116 12.42 -6.02 4.49
N ILE A 117 13.50 -6.74 4.75
CA ILE A 117 13.50 -8.21 4.82
C ILE A 117 12.50 -8.69 5.88
N ILE A 118 12.60 -8.17 7.11
CA ILE A 118 11.75 -8.58 8.22
C ILE A 118 10.28 -8.25 7.94
N ALA A 119 10.00 -7.05 7.44
CA ALA A 119 8.63 -6.65 7.10
C ALA A 119 8.05 -7.51 5.97
N SER A 120 8.87 -7.88 4.97
CA SER A 120 8.45 -8.77 3.87
C SER A 120 8.20 -10.20 4.34
N GLU A 121 8.97 -10.71 5.29
CA GLU A 121 8.74 -12.02 5.92
C GLU A 121 7.37 -12.05 6.65
N ILE A 122 7.01 -10.96 7.33
CA ILE A 122 5.74 -10.87 8.08
C ILE A 122 4.55 -10.71 7.11
N GLU A 123 4.67 -9.85 6.10
CA GLU A 123 3.59 -9.54 5.13
C GLU A 123 3.39 -10.67 4.12
N GLY A 124 4.47 -11.39 3.76
CA GLY A 124 4.48 -12.45 2.76
C GLY A 124 4.80 -11.97 1.33
N HIS A 125 4.80 -10.67 1.08
CA HIS A 125 5.16 -10.04 -0.20
C HIS A 125 5.65 -8.60 0.01
N PRO A 126 6.61 -8.11 -0.82
CA PRO A 126 7.26 -6.83 -0.58
C PRO A 126 6.54 -5.61 -1.15
N ASP A 127 5.56 -5.77 -2.04
CA ASP A 127 4.97 -4.74 -2.88
C ASP A 127 4.28 -3.57 -2.13
N ASN A 128 3.87 -3.78 -0.88
CA ASN A 128 3.36 -2.73 0.00
C ASN A 128 4.42 -2.23 0.99
N VAL A 129 5.17 -3.14 1.62
CA VAL A 129 6.15 -2.75 2.65
C VAL A 129 7.38 -2.06 2.07
N ALA A 130 7.81 -2.44 0.85
CA ALA A 130 8.96 -1.81 0.21
C ALA A 130 8.74 -0.31 -0.06
N PRO A 131 7.67 0.11 -0.75
CA PRO A 131 7.43 1.54 -0.92
C PRO A 131 7.13 2.25 0.42
N ALA A 132 6.45 1.63 1.37
CA ALA A 132 6.20 2.23 2.68
C ALA A 132 7.51 2.54 3.44
N ILE A 133 8.54 1.69 3.32
CA ILE A 133 9.85 1.89 3.97
C ILE A 133 10.73 2.86 3.18
N LEU A 134 10.81 2.68 1.86
CA LEU A 134 11.78 3.34 0.99
C LEU A 134 11.27 4.66 0.41
N GLY A 135 9.96 4.78 0.22
CA GLY A 135 9.35 5.82 -0.59
C GLY A 135 9.43 5.52 -2.09
N GLY A 136 8.75 6.33 -2.90
CA GLY A 136 8.78 6.25 -4.36
C GLY A 136 7.92 5.14 -4.94
N ILE A 137 8.18 4.83 -6.20
CA ILE A 137 7.64 3.65 -6.89
C ILE A 137 8.74 2.58 -6.87
N VAL A 138 8.42 1.41 -6.35
CA VAL A 138 9.41 0.35 -6.08
C VAL A 138 9.01 -0.94 -6.80
N THR A 139 9.97 -1.57 -7.45
CA THR A 139 9.91 -2.99 -7.80
C THR A 139 10.70 -3.78 -6.77
N ALA A 140 10.13 -4.88 -6.27
CA ALA A 140 10.79 -5.69 -5.27
C ALA A 140 10.44 -7.17 -5.42
N THR A 141 11.42 -8.05 -5.15
CA THR A 141 11.22 -9.49 -5.08
C THR A 141 12.00 -10.08 -3.91
N TYR A 142 11.39 -11.08 -3.26
CA TYR A 142 11.99 -11.79 -2.15
C TYR A 142 12.45 -13.17 -2.61
N LYS A 143 13.73 -13.49 -2.37
CA LYS A 143 14.30 -14.77 -2.75
C LYS A 143 15.42 -15.20 -1.77
N ASP A 144 15.37 -16.42 -1.29
CA ASP A 144 16.42 -17.05 -0.46
C ASP A 144 16.83 -16.18 0.76
N SER A 145 15.81 -15.67 1.49
CA SER A 145 15.96 -14.77 2.65
C SER A 145 16.61 -13.41 2.33
N ASN A 146 16.76 -13.07 1.05
CA ASN A 146 17.22 -11.77 0.59
C ASN A 146 16.11 -11.04 -0.17
N ILE A 147 16.23 -9.72 -0.21
CA ILE A 147 15.33 -8.88 -0.99
C ILE A 147 16.11 -8.17 -2.10
N TYR A 148 15.54 -8.17 -3.29
CA TYR A 148 16.07 -7.45 -4.45
C TYR A 148 15.05 -6.40 -4.83
N TYR A 149 15.45 -5.14 -4.84
CA TYR A 149 14.55 -4.02 -5.11
C TYR A 149 15.27 -2.89 -5.84
N ASP A 150 14.49 -2.06 -6.51
CA ASP A 150 14.97 -0.82 -7.08
C ASP A 150 13.83 0.21 -7.14
N ASN A 151 14.19 1.49 -7.10
CA ASN A 151 13.25 2.58 -7.27
C ASN A 151 13.07 2.87 -8.77
N ILE A 152 11.80 2.95 -9.19
CA ILE A 152 11.45 3.33 -10.55
C ILE A 152 11.31 4.86 -10.59
N PRO A 153 12.21 5.57 -11.30
CA PRO A 153 12.13 7.02 -11.37
C PRO A 153 10.89 7.45 -12.15
N LEU A 154 10.20 8.45 -11.62
CA LEU A 154 9.07 9.08 -12.28
C LEU A 154 9.58 10.32 -13.02
N SER A 155 9.56 10.30 -14.35
CA SER A 155 10.10 11.39 -15.17
C SER A 155 9.15 12.57 -15.34
N LYS A 156 7.86 12.39 -15.06
CA LYS A 156 6.82 13.42 -15.09
C LYS A 156 5.88 13.26 -13.93
N ASP A 157 5.49 14.37 -13.33
CA ASP A 157 4.47 14.35 -12.29
C ASP A 157 3.13 13.89 -12.82
N ILE A 158 2.45 13.06 -12.05
CA ILE A 158 1.12 12.57 -12.32
C ILE A 158 0.32 12.57 -11.02
N LYS A 159 -0.96 12.93 -11.11
CA LYS A 159 -1.87 12.89 -9.95
C LYS A 159 -2.40 11.48 -9.76
N PHE A 160 -2.43 11.05 -8.52
CA PHE A 160 -3.07 9.81 -8.10
C PHE A 160 -4.40 10.16 -7.41
N ILE A 161 -5.51 9.75 -7.98
CA ILE A 161 -6.83 9.94 -7.35
C ILE A 161 -7.28 8.59 -6.82
N ALA A 162 -7.36 8.48 -5.50
CA ALA A 162 -7.91 7.30 -4.85
C ALA A 162 -9.44 7.43 -4.71
N LEU A 163 -10.18 6.53 -5.33
CA LEU A 163 -11.62 6.39 -5.18
C LEU A 163 -11.88 5.27 -4.17
N ILE A 164 -12.32 5.65 -2.98
CA ILE A 164 -12.36 4.79 -1.80
C ILE A 164 -13.81 4.53 -1.41
N PRO A 165 -14.34 3.31 -1.53
CA PRO A 165 -15.69 2.98 -1.05
C PRO A 165 -15.73 2.79 0.46
N GLU A 166 -16.90 2.95 1.06
CA GLU A 166 -17.07 2.77 2.51
C GLU A 166 -17.00 1.31 2.97
N PHE A 167 -17.27 0.33 2.08
CA PHE A 167 -17.20 -1.09 2.47
C PHE A 167 -15.76 -1.61 2.54
N GLU A 168 -15.56 -2.63 3.37
CA GLU A 168 -14.26 -3.29 3.55
C GLU A 168 -14.13 -4.51 2.64
N LEU A 169 -12.91 -4.76 2.16
CA LEU A 169 -12.56 -5.95 1.42
C LEU A 169 -11.26 -6.54 2.00
N SER A 170 -11.35 -7.74 2.59
CA SER A 170 -10.16 -8.37 3.14
C SER A 170 -9.23 -8.88 2.03
N THR A 171 -7.92 -8.78 2.28
CA THR A 171 -6.90 -9.32 1.37
C THR A 171 -7.07 -10.83 1.17
N ALA A 172 -7.45 -11.56 2.24
CA ALA A 172 -7.69 -13.00 2.16
C ALA A 172 -8.82 -13.33 1.15
N LEU A 173 -9.96 -12.61 1.22
CA LEU A 173 -11.05 -12.79 0.26
C LEU A 173 -10.63 -12.39 -1.15
N SER A 174 -9.91 -11.29 -1.31
CA SER A 174 -9.40 -10.85 -2.63
C SER A 174 -8.39 -11.82 -3.24
N ARG A 175 -7.65 -12.57 -2.43
CA ARG A 175 -6.74 -13.62 -2.92
C ARG A 175 -7.48 -14.92 -3.22
N SER A 176 -8.53 -15.27 -2.49
CA SER A 176 -9.26 -16.52 -2.67
C SER A 176 -10.03 -16.63 -4.00
N VAL A 177 -10.30 -15.51 -4.67
CA VAL A 177 -10.98 -15.48 -5.98
C VAL A 177 -10.02 -15.61 -7.16
N LEU A 178 -8.70 -15.60 -6.90
CA LEU A 178 -7.70 -15.74 -7.96
C LEU A 178 -7.57 -17.21 -8.39
N PRO A 179 -7.42 -17.48 -9.69
CA PRO A 179 -7.19 -18.84 -10.17
C PRO A 179 -5.83 -19.36 -9.73
N HIS A 180 -5.73 -20.64 -9.42
CA HIS A 180 -4.46 -21.30 -9.09
C HIS A 180 -3.50 -21.43 -10.29
N THR A 181 -4.03 -21.41 -11.50
CA THR A 181 -3.29 -21.50 -12.76
C THR A 181 -3.77 -20.44 -13.71
N VAL A 182 -2.88 -19.94 -14.55
CA VAL A 182 -3.21 -18.96 -15.59
C VAL A 182 -2.74 -19.48 -16.95
N GLU A 183 -3.44 -19.07 -18.00
CA GLU A 183 -3.01 -19.36 -19.35
C GLU A 183 -1.70 -18.66 -19.68
N ARG A 184 -0.79 -19.35 -20.42
CA ARG A 184 0.49 -18.73 -20.82
C ARG A 184 0.31 -17.43 -21.57
N SER A 185 -0.76 -17.28 -22.35
CA SER A 185 -1.12 -16.05 -23.05
C SER A 185 -1.37 -14.89 -22.10
N ASP A 186 -1.99 -15.13 -20.93
CA ASP A 186 -2.26 -14.10 -19.92
C ASP A 186 -0.98 -13.71 -19.17
N GLY A 187 -0.09 -14.68 -18.91
CA GLY A 187 1.24 -14.40 -18.40
C GLY A 187 2.05 -13.51 -19.36
N ILE A 188 2.07 -13.83 -20.65
CA ILE A 188 2.73 -13.02 -21.67
C ILE A 188 2.09 -11.61 -21.76
N PHE A 189 0.76 -11.53 -21.68
CA PHE A 189 0.03 -10.26 -21.67
C PHE A 189 0.52 -9.37 -20.52
N ASN A 190 0.57 -9.88 -19.30
CA ASN A 190 1.02 -9.10 -18.14
C ASN A 190 2.51 -8.72 -18.22
N ILE A 191 3.39 -9.60 -18.70
CA ILE A 191 4.81 -9.28 -18.91
C ILE A 191 4.95 -8.09 -19.87
N ASN A 192 4.22 -8.08 -20.98
CA ASN A 192 4.22 -6.97 -21.92
C ASN A 192 3.75 -5.67 -21.27
N ARG A 193 2.66 -5.72 -20.47
CA ARG A 193 2.06 -4.55 -19.82
C ARG A 193 2.96 -3.97 -18.74
N VAL A 194 3.50 -4.79 -17.85
CA VAL A 194 4.39 -4.30 -16.79
C VAL A 194 5.68 -3.71 -17.36
N SER A 195 6.23 -4.29 -18.42
CA SER A 195 7.42 -3.74 -19.11
C SER A 195 7.11 -2.38 -19.73
N LEU A 196 5.94 -2.24 -20.38
CA LEU A 196 5.51 -0.98 -20.96
C LEU A 196 5.22 0.07 -19.87
N LEU A 197 4.62 -0.32 -18.74
CA LEU A 197 4.34 0.56 -17.61
C LEU A 197 5.62 1.17 -17.05
N ILE A 198 6.60 0.32 -16.70
CA ILE A 198 7.89 0.78 -16.17
C ILE A 198 8.57 1.73 -17.17
N THR A 199 8.58 1.36 -18.45
CA THR A 199 9.18 2.21 -19.49
C THR A 199 8.44 3.55 -19.63
N ALA A 200 7.11 3.56 -19.58
CA ALA A 200 6.31 4.79 -19.65
C ALA A 200 6.60 5.73 -18.47
N LEU A 201 6.69 5.20 -17.25
CA LEU A 201 7.03 5.99 -16.05
C LEU A 201 8.43 6.61 -16.15
N VAL A 202 9.42 5.81 -16.55
CA VAL A 202 10.82 6.24 -16.66
C VAL A 202 11.04 7.25 -17.78
N THR A 203 10.39 7.08 -18.92
CA THR A 203 10.58 7.95 -20.11
C THR A 203 9.59 9.12 -20.18
N GLY A 204 8.53 9.10 -19.34
CA GLY A 204 7.46 10.10 -19.35
C GLY A 204 6.50 9.98 -20.53
N LYS A 205 6.45 8.83 -21.23
CA LYS A 205 5.50 8.55 -22.30
C LYS A 205 4.16 8.10 -21.71
N LEU A 206 3.50 9.03 -21.00
CA LEU A 206 2.27 8.75 -20.23
C LEU A 206 1.08 8.37 -21.12
N GLU A 207 1.13 8.66 -22.42
CA GLU A 207 0.15 8.21 -23.42
C GLU A 207 0.04 6.67 -23.55
N ASN A 208 1.05 5.94 -23.05
CA ASN A 208 1.05 4.48 -23.04
C ASN A 208 0.31 3.89 -21.82
N LEU A 209 0.05 4.68 -20.78
CA LEU A 209 -0.55 4.20 -19.52
C LEU A 209 -1.90 3.50 -19.69
N PRO A 210 -2.83 3.95 -20.59
CA PRO A 210 -4.11 3.26 -20.77
C PRO A 210 -3.95 1.78 -21.12
N VAL A 211 -2.95 1.46 -21.95
CA VAL A 211 -2.63 0.08 -22.34
C VAL A 211 -1.75 -0.59 -21.30
N ALA A 212 -0.77 0.15 -20.77
CA ALA A 212 0.23 -0.38 -19.84
C ALA A 212 -0.35 -0.84 -18.50
N CYS A 213 -1.48 -0.27 -18.06
CA CYS A 213 -2.14 -0.64 -16.81
C CYS A 213 -3.21 -1.73 -16.94
N GLU A 214 -3.40 -2.29 -18.14
CA GLU A 214 -4.25 -3.47 -18.33
C GLU A 214 -3.66 -4.69 -17.61
N ASP A 215 -4.52 -5.55 -17.07
CA ASP A 215 -4.13 -6.75 -16.33
C ASP A 215 -5.08 -7.92 -16.60
N ARG A 216 -4.54 -9.13 -16.58
CA ARG A 216 -5.30 -10.38 -16.69
C ARG A 216 -5.08 -11.34 -15.52
N LEU A 217 -4.19 -11.00 -14.58
CA LEU A 217 -3.83 -11.92 -13.50
C LEU A 217 -4.67 -11.72 -12.23
N HIS A 218 -5.10 -10.51 -11.92
CA HIS A 218 -5.81 -10.27 -10.67
C HIS A 218 -7.05 -9.37 -10.77
N GLN A 219 -6.99 -8.25 -11.51
CA GLN A 219 -8.07 -7.27 -11.55
C GLN A 219 -9.41 -7.83 -12.05
N PRO A 220 -9.47 -8.64 -13.13
CA PRO A 220 -10.74 -9.17 -13.64
C PRO A 220 -11.49 -10.06 -12.64
N TYR A 221 -10.76 -10.66 -11.72
CA TYR A 221 -11.32 -11.52 -10.67
C TYR A 221 -11.78 -10.70 -9.47
N ARG A 222 -10.93 -9.78 -8.99
CA ARG A 222 -11.18 -8.92 -7.83
C ARG A 222 -12.27 -7.88 -8.07
N ALA A 223 -12.35 -7.34 -9.27
CA ALA A 223 -13.37 -6.36 -9.67
C ALA A 223 -14.80 -6.85 -9.39
N LYS A 224 -15.05 -8.15 -9.53
CA LYS A 224 -16.36 -8.78 -9.26
C LYS A 224 -16.80 -8.69 -7.79
N LEU A 225 -15.86 -8.44 -6.88
CA LEU A 225 -16.13 -8.26 -5.46
C LEU A 225 -16.49 -6.81 -5.10
N ILE A 226 -16.38 -5.88 -6.04
CA ILE A 226 -16.52 -4.45 -5.79
C ILE A 226 -17.78 -3.93 -6.46
N PRO A 227 -18.82 -3.62 -5.68
CA PRO A 227 -20.01 -2.96 -6.20
C PRO A 227 -19.65 -1.65 -6.92
N ASP A 228 -20.34 -1.35 -8.01
CA ASP A 228 -20.15 -0.15 -8.84
C ASP A 228 -18.77 -0.05 -9.54
N TYR A 229 -17.95 -1.11 -9.52
CA TYR A 229 -16.61 -1.07 -10.13
C TYR A 229 -16.66 -0.64 -11.61
N GLU A 230 -17.39 -1.37 -12.44
CA GLU A 230 -17.43 -1.11 -13.89
C GLU A 230 -17.98 0.28 -14.24
N PRO A 231 -19.12 0.74 -13.67
CA PRO A 231 -19.61 2.08 -13.96
C PRO A 231 -18.66 3.19 -13.46
N VAL A 232 -17.98 3.00 -12.32
CA VAL A 232 -16.98 3.96 -11.82
C VAL A 232 -15.78 4.03 -12.76
N VAL A 233 -15.22 2.87 -13.15
CA VAL A 233 -14.10 2.80 -14.10
C VAL A 233 -14.46 3.44 -15.44
N LYS A 234 -15.65 3.15 -15.98
CA LYS A 234 -16.14 3.78 -17.21
C LYS A 234 -16.17 5.30 -17.10
N LYS A 235 -16.66 5.84 -15.97
CA LYS A 235 -16.68 7.29 -15.74
C LYS A 235 -15.28 7.91 -15.63
N CYS A 236 -14.33 7.20 -15.04
CA CYS A 236 -12.95 7.67 -15.00
C CYS A 236 -12.40 7.88 -16.42
N TRP A 237 -12.64 6.93 -17.34
CA TRP A 237 -12.22 7.06 -18.73
C TRP A 237 -12.96 8.18 -19.48
N GLU A 238 -14.26 8.37 -19.24
CA GLU A 238 -15.04 9.47 -19.80
C GLU A 238 -14.52 10.85 -19.36
N TYR A 239 -13.89 10.93 -18.17
CA TYR A 239 -13.30 12.15 -17.61
C TYR A 239 -11.79 12.25 -17.90
N ASN A 240 -11.28 11.56 -18.92
CA ASN A 240 -9.89 11.62 -19.39
C ASN A 240 -8.86 11.17 -18.35
N ALA A 241 -9.11 10.07 -17.64
CA ALA A 241 -8.08 9.38 -16.89
C ALA A 241 -6.95 8.88 -17.80
N SER A 242 -5.70 8.92 -17.33
CA SER A 242 -4.56 8.31 -18.01
C SER A 242 -4.43 6.82 -17.72
N ALA A 243 -4.86 6.38 -16.54
CA ALA A 243 -4.96 4.95 -16.17
C ALA A 243 -5.97 4.76 -15.04
N VAL A 244 -6.54 3.57 -14.96
CA VAL A 244 -7.47 3.17 -13.90
C VAL A 244 -7.16 1.73 -13.53
N PHE A 245 -6.90 1.47 -12.24
CA PHE A 245 -6.59 0.13 -11.75
C PHE A 245 -6.94 -0.03 -10.27
N LEU A 246 -7.00 -1.26 -9.78
CA LEU A 246 -7.19 -1.56 -8.37
C LEU A 246 -5.94 -1.24 -7.55
N SER A 247 -6.10 -0.58 -6.43
CA SER A 247 -5.06 -0.40 -5.43
C SER A 247 -4.91 -1.67 -4.59
N GLY A 248 -3.80 -2.37 -4.76
CA GLY A 248 -3.53 -3.61 -4.03
C GLY A 248 -4.60 -4.68 -4.22
N ALA A 249 -5.19 -5.12 -3.12
CA ALA A 249 -6.31 -6.08 -3.12
C ALA A 249 -7.68 -5.44 -3.44
N GLY A 250 -7.76 -4.12 -3.51
CA GLY A 250 -8.98 -3.34 -3.54
C GLY A 250 -9.54 -3.11 -2.12
N PRO A 251 -10.74 -2.54 -1.98
CA PRO A 251 -11.67 -2.12 -3.03
C PRO A 251 -11.37 -0.73 -3.65
N THR A 252 -10.35 0.00 -3.17
CA THR A 252 -9.98 1.29 -3.74
C THR A 252 -9.60 1.15 -5.21
N ILE A 253 -10.18 2.01 -6.04
CA ILE A 253 -9.78 2.22 -7.43
C ILE A 253 -8.81 3.39 -7.45
N LEU A 254 -7.62 3.18 -8.00
CA LEU A 254 -6.64 4.22 -8.20
C LEU A 254 -6.69 4.71 -9.64
N VAL A 255 -6.72 6.02 -9.80
CA VAL A 255 -6.80 6.68 -11.10
C VAL A 255 -5.58 7.57 -11.27
N LEU A 256 -4.86 7.39 -12.36
CA LEU A 256 -3.80 8.30 -12.77
C LEU A 256 -4.43 9.38 -13.67
N VAL A 257 -4.14 10.63 -13.34
CA VAL A 257 -4.72 11.79 -14.03
C VAL A 257 -3.62 12.75 -14.43
N PRO A 258 -3.61 13.29 -15.67
CA PRO A 258 -2.65 14.31 -16.07
C PRO A 258 -2.67 15.52 -15.11
N GLN A 259 -1.52 16.14 -14.87
CA GLN A 259 -1.40 17.27 -13.96
C GLN A 259 -2.33 18.43 -14.34
N GLU A 260 -2.52 18.66 -15.63
CA GLU A 260 -3.36 19.71 -16.20
C GLU A 260 -4.88 19.46 -16.08
N ASN A 261 -5.30 18.18 -15.83
CA ASN A 261 -6.71 17.87 -15.67
C ASN A 261 -7.20 18.21 -14.26
N ASN A 262 -7.61 19.46 -14.07
CA ASN A 262 -8.09 19.97 -12.78
C ASN A 262 -9.58 19.71 -12.54
N ASP A 263 -10.34 19.33 -13.57
CA ASP A 263 -11.79 19.09 -13.48
C ASP A 263 -12.13 17.65 -13.09
N PHE A 264 -11.18 16.73 -13.18
CA PHE A 264 -11.42 15.30 -12.92
C PHE A 264 -12.05 15.07 -11.56
N ILE A 265 -11.43 15.59 -10.49
CA ILE A 265 -11.89 15.31 -9.11
C ILE A 265 -13.30 15.88 -8.86
N LYS A 266 -13.63 17.03 -9.42
CA LYS A 266 -14.96 17.62 -9.32
C LYS A 266 -15.99 16.78 -10.07
N SER A 267 -15.67 16.35 -11.29
CA SER A 267 -16.55 15.56 -12.14
C SER A 267 -16.81 14.18 -11.55
N ILE A 268 -15.75 13.49 -11.10
CA ILE A 268 -15.91 12.17 -10.51
C ILE A 268 -16.68 12.22 -9.19
N ASN A 269 -16.45 13.23 -8.33
CA ASN A 269 -17.21 13.39 -7.09
C ASN A 269 -18.69 13.61 -7.35
N SER A 270 -19.05 14.42 -8.35
CA SER A 270 -20.45 14.62 -8.74
C SER A 270 -21.11 13.31 -9.18
N TYR A 271 -20.38 12.46 -9.86
CA TYR A 271 -20.86 11.13 -10.26
C TYR A 271 -20.98 10.19 -9.07
N LEU A 272 -19.96 10.11 -8.20
CA LEU A 272 -19.95 9.21 -7.04
C LEU A 272 -21.14 9.47 -6.10
N LEU A 273 -21.60 10.71 -5.99
CA LEU A 273 -22.81 11.08 -5.23
C LEU A 273 -24.11 10.49 -5.81
N THR A 274 -24.12 10.03 -7.06
CA THR A 274 -25.30 9.39 -7.69
C THR A 274 -25.40 7.90 -7.44
N LEU A 275 -24.35 7.30 -6.88
CA LEU A 275 -24.29 5.86 -6.61
C LEU A 275 -25.00 5.50 -5.29
N ASN A 276 -25.49 4.26 -5.21
CA ASN A 276 -26.10 3.74 -3.99
C ASN A 276 -25.05 3.48 -2.89
N ASN A 277 -23.87 2.99 -3.27
CA ASN A 277 -22.75 2.83 -2.34
C ASN A 277 -22.03 4.16 -2.20
N LYS A 278 -21.59 4.45 -0.97
CA LYS A 278 -20.84 5.68 -0.71
C LYS A 278 -19.39 5.51 -1.08
N TRP A 279 -18.89 6.48 -1.82
CA TRP A 279 -17.52 6.60 -2.24
C TRP A 279 -16.96 7.97 -1.85
N GLN A 280 -15.68 8.03 -1.56
CA GLN A 280 -14.94 9.29 -1.39
C GLN A 280 -13.76 9.31 -2.34
N SER A 281 -13.35 10.48 -2.80
CA SER A 281 -12.13 10.66 -3.57
C SER A 281 -11.08 11.38 -2.74
N ARG A 282 -9.80 11.02 -2.96
CA ARG A 282 -8.65 11.74 -2.42
C ARG A 282 -7.61 11.93 -3.50
N GLU A 283 -7.13 13.15 -3.66
CA GLU A 283 -5.95 13.44 -4.47
C GLU A 283 -4.72 13.13 -3.65
N LEU A 284 -3.84 12.31 -4.20
CA LEU A 284 -2.62 11.83 -3.56
C LEU A 284 -1.44 12.02 -4.51
N TYR A 285 -0.24 12.05 -3.93
CA TYR A 285 1.03 12.15 -4.65
C TYR A 285 1.98 11.07 -4.17
N ILE A 286 3.02 10.78 -4.98
CA ILE A 286 4.06 9.87 -4.55
C ILE A 286 4.82 10.47 -3.37
N ASP A 287 4.94 9.70 -2.31
CA ASP A 287 5.85 9.99 -1.20
C ASP A 287 7.23 9.43 -1.52
N PHE A 288 8.23 10.29 -1.64
CA PHE A 288 9.61 9.89 -1.94
C PHE A 288 10.48 9.68 -0.70
N GLN A 289 9.95 9.89 0.50
CA GLN A 289 10.73 9.82 1.74
C GLN A 289 10.61 8.46 2.43
N GLY A 290 9.47 7.81 2.29
CA GLY A 290 9.15 6.57 3.00
C GLY A 290 8.97 6.80 4.50
N THR A 291 9.23 5.76 5.28
CA THR A 291 9.08 5.80 6.73
C THR A 291 10.06 6.75 7.39
N GLN A 292 9.55 7.60 8.27
CA GLN A 292 10.31 8.59 9.05
C GLN A 292 10.22 8.27 10.54
N ILE A 293 11.33 8.47 11.26
CA ILE A 293 11.42 8.27 12.70
C ILE A 293 11.86 9.57 13.36
N ASN A 294 11.09 10.03 14.33
CA ASN A 294 11.38 11.18 15.16
C ASN A 294 11.49 10.74 16.62
N ARG A 295 12.55 11.18 17.31
CA ARG A 295 12.74 10.95 18.74
C ARG A 295 12.46 12.27 19.47
N LYS A 296 11.48 12.25 20.37
CA LYS A 296 11.09 13.40 21.22
C LYS A 296 11.43 13.12 22.67
#